data_a333c7c6b80c4ad9ed5e3052d9cc197b
#
_entry.id   a333c7c6b80c4ad9ed5e3052d9cc197b
#
_cell.length_a   1.000
_cell.length_b   1.000
_cell.length_c   1.000
_cell.angle_alpha   90.00
_cell.angle_beta   90.00
_cell.angle_gamma   90.00
#
_symmetry.space_group_name_H-M   'P 1'
#
loop_
_entity.id
_entity.type
_entity.pdbx_description
1 polymer ?
#
loop_
_entity_poly.entity_id
_entity_poly.type
_entity_poly.pdbx_seq_one_letter_code
_entity_poly.pdbx_strand_id
1 'polypeptide(L)'
;MDNYEKIFADKLKSLRKQRGLRQNDVANAVGYSEKSVSKWESGKVLPPVNALLALCDVFGVELADLLDIKHETSYFLGIDGGATKTDFVLANANGDIIRKKRLGSTNAFDIGLNAAKALLTEGINDICRGISIRKISMYAGLSGGTSGNMRQIFGEFFNSFDFNKALSGSDANNILSAGLGNRDGVALIMGTGSSAFIQKDGKVYRAGGLGYLFDGGGSGYDIGRSAIKYACMQEDLTGRQTIINDLLRQKIHRDTVSVSLDYFHSCGKAAIACS
;
A
#
# COMPACT_ATOMS: atom_id res chain seq x y z
N MET A 1 20.03 -10.64 28.61
CA MET A 1 18.66 -10.78 29.16
C MET A 1 18.07 -9.39 29.21
N ASP A 2 17.02 -9.15 28.45
CA ASP A 2 16.35 -7.86 28.47
C ASP A 2 15.75 -7.67 29.87
N ASN A 3 15.94 -6.48 30.42
CA ASN A 3 15.38 -6.13 31.72
C ASN A 3 13.89 -5.80 31.56
N TYR A 4 13.08 -6.83 31.49
CA TYR A 4 11.60 -6.71 31.31
C TYR A 4 10.93 -5.86 32.37
N GLU A 5 11.47 -5.84 33.59
CA GLU A 5 10.95 -5.01 34.69
C GLU A 5 11.06 -3.53 34.36
N LYS A 6 12.20 -3.10 33.77
CA LYS A 6 12.40 -1.70 33.40
C LYS A 6 11.57 -1.31 32.20
N ILE A 7 11.51 -2.16 31.17
CA ILE A 7 10.71 -1.95 29.96
C ILE A 7 9.23 -1.78 30.34
N PHE A 8 8.71 -2.72 31.11
CA PHE A 8 7.34 -2.66 31.64
C PHE A 8 7.09 -1.39 32.45
N ALA A 9 8.00 -1.03 33.37
CA ALA A 9 7.88 0.16 34.21
C ALA A 9 7.74 1.44 33.41
N ASP A 10 8.60 1.61 32.39
CA ASP A 10 8.60 2.77 31.52
C ASP A 10 7.30 2.83 30.69
N LYS A 11 6.84 1.68 30.20
CA LYS A 11 5.59 1.58 29.43
C LYS A 11 4.37 1.92 30.28
N LEU A 12 4.24 1.29 31.45
CA LEU A 12 3.15 1.56 32.41
C LEU A 12 3.07 3.03 32.76
N LYS A 13 4.21 3.63 33.12
CA LYS A 13 4.31 5.05 33.45
C LYS A 13 3.90 5.97 32.30
N SER A 14 4.30 5.59 31.06
CA SER A 14 3.92 6.32 29.86
C SER A 14 2.42 6.27 29.61
N LEU A 15 1.81 5.09 29.62
CA LEU A 15 0.36 4.88 29.44
C LEU A 15 -0.47 5.65 30.49
N ARG A 16 -0.05 5.58 31.75
CA ARG A 16 -0.71 6.33 32.82
C ARG A 16 -0.68 7.82 32.58
N LYS A 17 0.50 8.37 32.24
CA LYS A 17 0.66 9.81 31.97
C LYS A 17 -0.14 10.28 30.76
N GLN A 18 -0.17 9.50 29.70
CA GLN A 18 -0.95 9.79 28.47
C GLN A 18 -2.45 9.94 28.78
N ARG A 19 -2.95 9.21 29.78
CA ARG A 19 -4.34 9.30 30.23
C ARG A 19 -4.58 10.30 31.37
N GLY A 20 -3.56 11.04 31.78
CA GLY A 20 -3.66 12.01 32.86
C GLY A 20 -3.94 11.41 34.25
N LEU A 21 -3.71 10.10 34.42
CA LEU A 21 -4.00 9.39 35.67
C LEU A 21 -2.87 9.53 36.70
N ARG A 22 -3.23 9.52 37.99
CA ARG A 22 -2.30 9.39 39.11
C ARG A 22 -2.05 7.91 39.41
N GLN A 23 -0.98 7.59 40.14
CA GLN A 23 -0.70 6.20 40.55
C GLN A 23 -1.83 5.60 41.38
N ASN A 24 -2.46 6.42 42.23
CA ASN A 24 -3.62 5.98 43.02
C ASN A 24 -4.84 5.66 42.16
N ASP A 25 -5.08 6.36 41.06
CA ASP A 25 -6.20 6.10 40.16
C ASP A 25 -6.05 4.71 39.48
N VAL A 26 -4.83 4.41 39.06
CA VAL A 26 -4.48 3.10 38.48
C VAL A 26 -4.60 2.01 39.56
N ALA A 27 -4.11 2.26 40.77
CA ALA A 27 -4.18 1.33 41.88
C ALA A 27 -5.62 0.92 42.21
N ASN A 28 -6.51 1.91 42.30
CA ASN A 28 -7.95 1.68 42.55
C ASN A 28 -8.59 0.88 41.40
N ALA A 29 -8.25 1.20 40.15
CA ALA A 29 -8.81 0.53 38.98
C ALA A 29 -8.41 -0.97 38.87
N VAL A 30 -7.19 -1.33 39.33
CA VAL A 30 -6.70 -2.70 39.27
C VAL A 30 -6.83 -3.45 40.60
N GLY A 31 -7.39 -2.84 41.65
CA GLY A 31 -7.59 -3.47 42.96
C GLY A 31 -6.33 -3.67 43.80
N TYR A 32 -5.34 -2.76 43.64
CA TYR A 32 -4.07 -2.80 44.37
C TYR A 32 -3.78 -1.51 45.11
N SER A 33 -2.70 -1.47 45.89
CA SER A 33 -2.26 -0.26 46.59
C SER A 33 -1.44 0.65 45.67
N GLU A 34 -1.49 1.97 45.92
CA GLU A 34 -0.62 2.94 45.25
C GLU A 34 0.86 2.57 45.38
N LYS A 35 1.27 2.04 46.53
CA LYS A 35 2.62 1.56 46.80
C LYS A 35 3.01 0.39 45.86
N SER A 36 2.05 -0.44 45.48
CA SER A 36 2.26 -1.52 44.51
C SER A 36 2.52 -0.95 43.13
N VAL A 37 1.69 -0.03 42.65
CA VAL A 37 1.85 0.64 41.35
C VAL A 37 3.16 1.41 41.30
N SER A 38 3.54 2.10 42.37
CA SER A 38 4.83 2.80 42.48
C SER A 38 6.04 1.84 42.35
N LYS A 39 5.96 0.64 42.96
CA LYS A 39 7.00 -0.39 42.80
C LYS A 39 7.06 -0.91 41.37
N TRP A 40 5.93 -1.09 40.71
CA TRP A 40 5.86 -1.51 39.32
C TRP A 40 6.45 -0.44 38.38
N GLU A 41 6.08 0.82 38.55
CA GLU A 41 6.62 1.93 37.74
C GLU A 41 8.10 2.26 38.03
N SER A 42 8.64 1.78 39.14
CA SER A 42 10.07 1.91 39.45
C SER A 42 10.89 0.72 38.94
N GLY A 43 10.27 -0.27 38.31
CA GLY A 43 10.93 -1.48 37.82
C GLY A 43 11.51 -2.39 38.91
N LYS A 44 11.05 -2.22 40.16
CA LYS A 44 11.53 -3.06 41.27
C LYS A 44 10.92 -4.46 41.27
N VAL A 45 9.73 -4.61 40.71
CA VAL A 45 9.00 -5.86 40.64
C VAL A 45 7.96 -5.78 39.53
N LEU A 46 7.72 -6.89 38.83
CA LEU A 46 6.60 -7.05 37.90
C LEU A 46 5.30 -7.28 38.68
N PRO A 47 4.14 -6.80 38.14
CA PRO A 47 2.83 -7.17 38.66
C PRO A 47 2.59 -8.67 38.53
N PRO A 48 1.79 -9.27 39.41
CA PRO A 48 1.29 -10.63 39.17
C PRO A 48 0.34 -10.66 37.97
N VAL A 49 0.14 -11.85 37.38
CA VAL A 49 -0.59 -12.05 36.12
C VAL A 49 -1.98 -11.41 36.14
N ASN A 50 -2.74 -11.55 37.22
CA ASN A 50 -4.06 -10.93 37.37
C ASN A 50 -4.01 -9.40 37.33
N ALA A 51 -2.96 -8.78 37.89
CA ALA A 51 -2.77 -7.33 37.80
C ALA A 51 -2.35 -6.89 36.38
N LEU A 52 -1.53 -7.69 35.70
CA LEU A 52 -1.18 -7.44 34.30
C LEU A 52 -2.44 -7.43 33.41
N LEU A 53 -3.31 -8.41 33.57
CA LEU A 53 -4.57 -8.48 32.81
C LEU A 53 -5.48 -7.29 33.12
N ALA A 54 -5.62 -6.93 34.41
CA ALA A 54 -6.40 -5.76 34.80
C ALA A 54 -5.82 -4.46 34.26
N LEU A 55 -4.49 -4.32 34.19
CA LEU A 55 -3.83 -3.18 33.57
C LEU A 55 -4.09 -3.12 32.06
N CYS A 56 -4.11 -4.27 31.38
CA CYS A 56 -4.48 -4.36 29.97
C CYS A 56 -5.90 -3.81 29.74
N ASP A 57 -6.86 -4.20 30.56
CA ASP A 57 -8.25 -3.73 30.48
C ASP A 57 -8.35 -2.23 30.77
N VAL A 58 -7.69 -1.73 31.82
CA VAL A 58 -7.67 -0.31 32.19
C VAL A 58 -7.10 0.57 31.09
N PHE A 59 -6.04 0.10 30.45
CA PHE A 59 -5.35 0.85 29.39
C PHE A 59 -5.81 0.48 27.98
N GLY A 60 -6.70 -0.49 27.79
CA GLY A 60 -7.16 -0.94 26.48
C GLY A 60 -6.00 -1.37 25.57
N VAL A 61 -5.01 -2.08 26.14
CA VAL A 61 -3.82 -2.58 25.45
C VAL A 61 -3.70 -4.08 25.62
N GLU A 62 -3.01 -4.75 24.69
CA GLU A 62 -2.72 -6.17 24.88
C GLU A 62 -1.52 -6.37 25.83
N LEU A 63 -1.44 -7.56 26.41
CA LEU A 63 -0.33 -7.92 27.32
C LEU A 63 1.05 -7.78 26.66
N ALA A 64 1.14 -8.12 25.37
CA ALA A 64 2.35 -7.97 24.58
C ALA A 64 2.79 -6.51 24.46
N ASP A 65 1.84 -5.58 24.32
CA ASP A 65 2.13 -4.14 24.27
C ASP A 65 2.57 -3.59 25.63
N LEU A 66 1.94 -4.09 26.70
CA LEU A 66 2.27 -3.68 28.04
C LEU A 66 3.68 -4.15 28.45
N LEU A 67 4.11 -5.29 27.93
CA LEU A 67 5.44 -5.87 28.18
C LEU A 67 6.47 -5.45 27.12
N ASP A 68 6.08 -4.60 26.14
CA ASP A 68 6.89 -4.20 24.98
C ASP A 68 7.56 -5.40 24.28
N ILE A 69 6.83 -6.50 24.21
CA ILE A 69 7.30 -7.69 23.50
C ILE A 69 7.27 -7.37 22.00
N LYS A 70 8.44 -7.10 21.45
CA LYS A 70 8.60 -6.93 20.01
C LYS A 70 8.27 -8.24 19.33
N HIS A 71 7.23 -8.25 18.52
CA HIS A 71 6.99 -9.36 17.63
C HIS A 71 8.08 -9.36 16.56
N GLU A 72 8.89 -10.41 16.51
CA GLU A 72 9.79 -10.60 15.38
C GLU A 72 8.95 -10.67 14.11
N THR A 73 9.36 -9.89 13.10
CA THR A 73 8.75 -9.98 11.77
C THR A 73 8.93 -11.40 11.25
N SER A 74 7.81 -12.10 11.07
CA SER A 74 7.81 -13.45 10.52
C SER A 74 7.26 -13.49 9.10
N TYR A 75 6.61 -12.40 8.69
CA TYR A 75 5.96 -12.28 7.39
C TYR A 75 6.13 -10.88 6.81
N PHE A 76 6.11 -10.83 5.48
CA PHE A 76 6.15 -9.59 4.72
C PHE A 76 4.93 -9.50 3.80
N LEU A 77 4.20 -8.40 3.87
CA LEU A 77 3.08 -8.11 2.98
C LEU A 77 3.48 -6.98 2.02
N GLY A 78 3.52 -7.29 0.74
CA GLY A 78 3.65 -6.32 -0.35
C GLY A 78 2.28 -6.03 -0.97
N ILE A 79 1.96 -4.75 -1.16
CA ILE A 79 0.76 -4.30 -1.87
C ILE A 79 1.19 -3.44 -3.04
N ASP A 80 0.75 -3.80 -4.25
CA ASP A 80 0.96 -3.05 -5.49
C ASP A 80 -0.39 -2.53 -6.01
N GLY A 81 -0.73 -1.32 -5.64
CA GLY A 81 -2.01 -0.69 -5.92
C GLY A 81 -1.98 0.19 -7.16
N GLY A 82 -2.47 -0.33 -8.26
CA GLY A 82 -2.55 0.36 -9.55
C GLY A 82 -3.93 0.98 -9.85
N ALA A 83 -4.00 1.64 -11.01
CA ALA A 83 -5.23 2.26 -11.52
C ALA A 83 -6.28 1.24 -12.03
N THR A 84 -5.88 -0.01 -12.29
CA THR A 84 -6.78 -1.04 -12.83
C THR A 84 -6.92 -2.25 -11.92
N LYS A 85 -5.89 -2.57 -11.16
CA LYS A 85 -5.82 -3.72 -10.28
C LYS A 85 -4.91 -3.42 -9.08
N THR A 86 -5.08 -4.21 -8.03
CA THR A 86 -4.21 -4.21 -6.83
C THR A 86 -3.80 -5.62 -6.53
N ASP A 87 -2.51 -5.87 -6.49
CA ASP A 87 -1.91 -7.15 -6.14
C ASP A 87 -1.43 -7.12 -4.68
N PHE A 88 -1.81 -8.14 -3.92
CA PHE A 88 -1.37 -8.39 -2.55
C PHE A 88 -0.53 -9.67 -2.55
N VAL A 89 0.65 -9.62 -1.95
CA VAL A 89 1.56 -10.76 -1.85
C VAL A 89 2.06 -10.88 -0.42
N LEU A 90 1.79 -12.01 0.21
CA LEU A 90 2.29 -12.36 1.54
C LEU A 90 3.41 -13.38 1.41
N ALA A 91 4.56 -13.08 1.99
CA ALA A 91 5.72 -13.97 2.04
C ALA A 91 6.13 -14.24 3.50
N ASN A 92 6.82 -15.37 3.73
CA ASN A 92 7.45 -15.66 5.01
C ASN A 92 8.82 -14.96 5.15
N ALA A 93 9.49 -15.14 6.28
CA ALA A 93 10.80 -14.54 6.54
C ALA A 93 11.92 -15.01 5.58
N ASN A 94 11.74 -16.17 4.94
CA ASN A 94 12.67 -16.70 3.94
C ASN A 94 12.44 -16.12 2.54
N GLY A 95 11.35 -15.36 2.34
CA GLY A 95 10.96 -14.83 1.04
C GLY A 95 10.04 -15.75 0.23
N ASP A 96 9.64 -16.91 0.77
CA ASP A 96 8.69 -17.80 0.10
C ASP A 96 7.30 -17.16 0.08
N ILE A 97 6.68 -17.12 -1.08
CA ILE A 97 5.33 -16.58 -1.23
C ILE A 97 4.32 -17.59 -0.68
N ILE A 98 3.57 -17.16 0.36
CA ILE A 98 2.56 -17.99 1.02
C ILE A 98 1.19 -17.80 0.38
N ARG A 99 0.82 -16.54 0.09
CA ARG A 99 -0.48 -16.20 -0.50
C ARG A 99 -0.36 -15.06 -1.48
N LYS A 100 -1.26 -15.06 -2.47
CA LYS A 100 -1.48 -13.95 -3.39
C LYS A 100 -2.97 -13.66 -3.49
N LYS A 101 -3.32 -12.39 -3.59
CA LYS A 101 -4.68 -11.94 -3.86
C LYS A 101 -4.63 -10.80 -4.85
N ARG A 102 -5.62 -10.73 -5.74
CA ARG A 102 -5.82 -9.61 -6.66
C ARG A 102 -7.23 -9.07 -6.50
N LEU A 103 -7.32 -7.75 -6.39
CA LEU A 103 -8.57 -6.99 -6.37
C LEU A 103 -8.56 -5.92 -7.46
N GLY A 104 -9.62 -5.13 -7.53
CA GLY A 104 -9.75 -3.99 -8.44
C GLY A 104 -8.78 -2.85 -8.12
N SER A 105 -8.97 -1.71 -8.79
CA SER A 105 -8.21 -0.48 -8.57
C SER A 105 -8.29 -0.01 -7.12
N THR A 106 -7.18 0.46 -6.57
CA THR A 106 -7.13 1.20 -5.30
C THR A 106 -6.61 2.63 -5.49
N ASN A 107 -6.61 3.14 -6.72
CA ASN A 107 -6.30 4.53 -6.99
C ASN A 107 -7.44 5.42 -6.48
N ALA A 108 -7.20 6.15 -5.40
CA ALA A 108 -8.20 7.00 -4.75
C ALA A 108 -8.73 8.13 -5.63
N PHE A 109 -8.00 8.55 -6.65
CA PHE A 109 -8.44 9.58 -7.60
C PHE A 109 -9.45 9.03 -8.63
N ASP A 110 -9.39 7.72 -8.94
CA ASP A 110 -10.29 7.09 -9.91
C ASP A 110 -11.58 6.58 -9.25
N ILE A 111 -11.50 5.96 -8.07
CA ILE A 111 -12.63 5.28 -7.41
C ILE A 111 -13.11 5.94 -6.11
N GLY A 112 -12.43 7.00 -5.68
CA GLY A 112 -12.68 7.68 -4.40
C GLY A 112 -11.96 7.02 -3.21
N LEU A 113 -11.60 7.83 -2.23
CA LEU A 113 -10.78 7.42 -1.09
C LEU A 113 -11.44 6.32 -0.24
N ASN A 114 -12.75 6.43 0.02
CA ASN A 114 -13.45 5.45 0.84
C ASN A 114 -13.52 4.07 0.18
N ALA A 115 -13.77 4.02 -1.12
CA ALA A 115 -13.76 2.78 -1.89
C ALA A 115 -12.36 2.15 -1.94
N ALA A 116 -11.32 2.95 -2.12
CA ALA A 116 -9.93 2.50 -2.09
C ALA A 116 -9.57 1.88 -0.72
N LYS A 117 -9.91 2.55 0.38
CA LYS A 117 -9.71 2.03 1.74
C LYS A 117 -10.49 0.75 2.00
N ALA A 118 -11.72 0.63 1.52
CA ALA A 118 -12.54 -0.58 1.67
C ALA A 118 -11.90 -1.78 0.97
N LEU A 119 -11.45 -1.63 -0.28
CA LEU A 119 -10.76 -2.68 -1.04
C LEU A 119 -9.42 -3.07 -0.38
N LEU A 120 -8.65 -2.11 0.11
CA LEU A 120 -7.42 -2.38 0.85
C LEU A 120 -7.71 -3.17 2.13
N THR A 121 -8.74 -2.80 2.88
CA THR A 121 -9.17 -3.52 4.09
C THR A 121 -9.59 -4.95 3.76
N GLU A 122 -10.38 -5.16 2.72
CA GLU A 122 -10.78 -6.49 2.24
C GLU A 122 -9.56 -7.34 1.91
N GLY A 123 -8.64 -6.80 1.09
CA GLY A 123 -7.44 -7.51 0.67
C GLY A 123 -6.53 -7.90 1.83
N ILE A 124 -6.32 -6.98 2.78
CA ILE A 124 -5.52 -7.20 4.00
C ILE A 124 -6.15 -8.29 4.87
N ASN A 125 -7.44 -8.18 5.17
CA ASN A 125 -8.14 -9.14 6.03
C ASN A 125 -8.13 -10.55 5.43
N ASP A 126 -8.27 -10.67 4.13
CA ASP A 126 -8.30 -11.95 3.45
C ASP A 126 -6.91 -12.59 3.37
N ILE A 127 -5.89 -11.83 2.95
CA ILE A 127 -4.54 -12.38 2.78
C ILE A 127 -3.87 -12.70 4.12
N CYS A 128 -4.19 -11.96 5.19
CA CYS A 128 -3.65 -12.15 6.53
C CYS A 128 -4.45 -13.15 7.37
N ARG A 129 -5.55 -13.72 6.85
CA ARG A 129 -6.43 -14.63 7.61
C ARG A 129 -5.66 -15.74 8.31
N GLY A 130 -5.82 -15.86 9.64
CA GLY A 130 -5.17 -16.87 10.47
C GLY A 130 -3.69 -16.59 10.80
N ILE A 131 -3.19 -15.40 10.47
CA ILE A 131 -1.84 -14.94 10.82
C ILE A 131 -1.97 -13.68 11.65
N SER A 132 -1.23 -13.62 12.76
CA SER A 132 -1.20 -12.41 13.59
C SER A 132 -0.60 -11.25 12.80
N ILE A 133 -1.38 -10.19 12.65
CA ILE A 133 -0.99 -8.98 11.89
C ILE A 133 0.26 -8.30 12.50
N ARG A 134 0.46 -8.44 13.82
CA ARG A 134 1.64 -7.95 14.55
C ARG A 134 2.95 -8.62 14.16
N LYS A 135 2.89 -9.78 13.50
CA LYS A 135 4.06 -10.48 12.95
C LYS A 135 4.35 -10.10 11.51
N ILE A 136 3.59 -9.19 10.93
CA ILE A 136 3.69 -8.80 9.52
C ILE A 136 4.28 -7.39 9.43
N SER A 137 5.36 -7.25 8.66
CA SER A 137 5.81 -5.95 8.17
C SER A 137 5.27 -5.73 6.76
N MET A 138 4.63 -4.58 6.50
CA MET A 138 3.99 -4.32 5.23
C MET A 138 4.53 -3.08 4.53
N TYR A 139 4.51 -3.13 3.21
CA TYR A 139 4.69 -1.98 2.35
C TYR A 139 3.59 -1.92 1.29
N ALA A 140 2.95 -0.75 1.14
CA ALA A 140 1.99 -0.48 0.08
C ALA A 140 2.51 0.60 -0.86
N GLY A 141 2.82 0.22 -2.09
CA GLY A 141 3.05 1.15 -3.20
C GLY A 141 1.74 1.40 -3.92
N LEU A 142 1.23 2.62 -3.87
CA LEU A 142 -0.08 2.97 -4.40
C LEU A 142 0.04 4.04 -5.49
N SER A 143 -0.63 3.82 -6.61
CA SER A 143 -0.77 4.83 -7.67
C SER A 143 -1.47 6.06 -7.11
N GLY A 144 -0.81 7.23 -7.22
CA GLY A 144 -1.27 8.45 -6.58
C GLY A 144 -1.08 8.52 -5.05
N GLY A 145 -0.53 7.48 -4.42
CA GLY A 145 -0.39 7.38 -2.95
C GLY A 145 0.54 8.41 -2.30
N THR A 146 1.25 9.20 -3.09
CA THR A 146 2.12 10.30 -2.61
C THR A 146 1.67 11.67 -3.09
N SER A 147 0.58 11.77 -3.84
CA SER A 147 0.05 13.02 -4.39
C SER A 147 -0.70 13.81 -3.32
N GLY A 148 -0.40 15.10 -3.18
CA GLY A 148 -1.03 15.94 -2.17
C GLY A 148 -0.84 15.38 -0.75
N ASN A 149 -1.93 15.23 0.00
CA ASN A 149 -1.95 14.71 1.37
C ASN A 149 -2.12 13.18 1.46
N MET A 150 -2.14 12.46 0.34
CA MET A 150 -2.41 10.99 0.31
C MET A 150 -1.37 10.19 1.10
N ARG A 151 -0.12 10.62 1.13
CA ARG A 151 0.91 9.97 1.95
C ARG A 151 0.54 9.94 3.43
N GLN A 152 0.04 11.04 3.97
CA GLN A 152 -0.41 11.10 5.36
C GLN A 152 -1.66 10.25 5.57
N ILE A 153 -2.66 10.40 4.71
CA ILE A 153 -3.94 9.68 4.81
C ILE A 153 -3.75 8.17 4.77
N PHE A 154 -2.93 7.64 3.84
CA PHE A 154 -2.65 6.21 3.78
C PHE A 154 -1.70 5.75 4.89
N GLY A 155 -0.77 6.59 5.33
CA GLY A 155 0.06 6.32 6.50
C GLY A 155 -0.77 6.10 7.76
N GLU A 156 -1.70 7.01 8.06
CA GLU A 156 -2.64 6.90 9.19
C GLU A 156 -3.56 5.68 9.03
N PHE A 157 -4.06 5.42 7.82
CA PHE A 157 -4.90 4.28 7.52
C PHE A 157 -4.18 2.95 7.77
N PHE A 158 -2.96 2.75 7.28
CA PHE A 158 -2.23 1.50 7.49
C PHE A 158 -1.74 1.34 8.93
N ASN A 159 -1.44 2.43 9.62
CA ASN A 159 -1.08 2.40 11.04
C ASN A 159 -2.26 1.97 11.95
N SER A 160 -3.51 2.08 11.45
CA SER A 160 -4.68 1.60 12.21
C SER A 160 -4.82 0.08 12.26
N PHE A 161 -4.04 -0.69 11.47
CA PHE A 161 -4.11 -2.16 11.42
C PHE A 161 -3.20 -2.89 12.40
N ASP A 162 -2.40 -2.19 13.19
CA ASP A 162 -1.52 -2.79 14.19
C ASP A 162 -0.46 -3.76 13.62
N PHE A 163 0.02 -3.50 12.39
CA PHE A 163 1.16 -4.20 11.82
C PHE A 163 2.43 -3.99 12.66
N ASN A 164 3.34 -4.97 12.65
CA ASN A 164 4.66 -4.76 13.26
C ASN A 164 5.36 -3.51 12.69
N LYS A 165 5.25 -3.34 11.36
CA LYS A 165 5.67 -2.13 10.66
C LYS A 165 4.77 -1.92 9.45
N ALA A 166 4.27 -0.70 9.27
CA ALA A 166 3.50 -0.31 8.10
C ALA A 166 4.12 0.91 7.43
N LEU A 167 4.38 0.79 6.14
CA LEU A 167 4.86 1.89 5.31
C LEU A 167 4.05 1.95 4.02
N SER A 168 3.85 3.15 3.51
CA SER A 168 3.20 3.37 2.22
C SER A 168 3.93 4.41 1.39
N GLY A 169 3.78 4.32 0.08
CA GLY A 169 4.44 5.23 -0.85
C GLY A 169 3.85 5.14 -2.25
N SER A 170 4.61 5.59 -3.23
CA SER A 170 4.26 5.44 -4.65
C SER A 170 4.45 3.99 -5.10
N ASP A 171 3.62 3.54 -6.05
CA ASP A 171 3.77 2.29 -6.80
C ASP A 171 5.14 2.19 -7.50
N ALA A 172 5.72 3.31 -7.91
CA ALA A 172 7.08 3.38 -8.45
C ALA A 172 8.14 2.76 -7.51
N ASN A 173 7.96 2.89 -6.20
CA ASN A 173 8.90 2.32 -5.24
C ASN A 173 8.90 0.79 -5.26
N ASN A 174 7.75 0.15 -5.57
CA ASN A 174 7.68 -1.30 -5.75
C ASN A 174 8.59 -1.73 -6.90
N ILE A 175 8.54 -1.00 -8.02
CA ILE A 175 9.31 -1.30 -9.23
C ILE A 175 10.80 -1.04 -9.02
N LEU A 176 11.15 0.10 -8.41
CA LEU A 176 12.54 0.42 -8.06
C LEU A 176 13.14 -0.64 -7.13
N SER A 177 12.41 -1.00 -6.08
CA SER A 177 12.86 -2.02 -5.13
C SER A 177 13.02 -3.41 -5.78
N ALA A 178 12.08 -3.79 -6.64
CA ALA A 178 12.12 -5.08 -7.35
C ALA A 178 13.25 -5.15 -8.39
N GLY A 179 13.48 -4.07 -9.13
CA GLY A 179 14.46 -4.04 -10.22
C GLY A 179 15.86 -3.64 -9.80
N LEU A 180 15.98 -2.66 -8.93
CA LEU A 180 17.26 -2.05 -8.54
C LEU A 180 17.68 -2.36 -7.11
N GLY A 181 16.72 -2.64 -6.21
CA GLY A 181 17.00 -2.67 -4.78
C GLY A 181 17.55 -1.31 -4.31
N ASN A 182 18.76 -1.31 -3.72
CA ASN A 182 19.44 -0.09 -3.30
C ASN A 182 20.49 0.40 -4.31
N ARG A 183 20.54 -0.17 -5.52
CA ARG A 183 21.52 0.20 -6.54
C ARG A 183 21.06 1.40 -7.34
N ASP A 184 22.01 2.23 -7.77
CA ASP A 184 21.74 3.29 -8.74
C ASP A 184 21.29 2.69 -10.08
N GLY A 185 20.33 3.36 -10.73
CA GLY A 185 19.83 2.89 -12.02
C GLY A 185 18.55 3.60 -12.46
N VAL A 186 17.99 3.11 -13.55
CA VAL A 186 16.75 3.62 -14.15
C VAL A 186 15.72 2.48 -14.21
N ALA A 187 14.51 2.74 -13.73
CA ALA A 187 13.36 1.87 -13.93
C ALA A 187 12.37 2.60 -14.86
N LEU A 188 11.93 1.89 -15.90
CA LEU A 188 10.95 2.38 -16.87
C LEU A 188 9.64 1.63 -16.66
N ILE A 189 8.56 2.38 -16.46
CA ILE A 189 7.21 1.87 -16.42
C ILE A 189 6.59 2.14 -17.79
N MET A 190 6.15 1.08 -18.46
CA MET A 190 5.46 1.15 -19.75
C MET A 190 4.20 0.30 -19.67
N GLY A 191 3.07 0.96 -19.53
CA GLY A 191 1.74 0.36 -19.50
C GLY A 191 0.76 1.27 -20.24
N THR A 192 -0.45 1.49 -19.72
CA THR A 192 -1.41 2.49 -20.26
C THR A 192 -0.79 3.89 -20.33
N GLY A 193 0.02 4.27 -19.34
CA GLY A 193 0.89 5.43 -19.36
C GLY A 193 2.38 5.03 -19.39
N SER A 194 3.30 6.00 -19.48
CA SER A 194 4.73 5.78 -19.40
C SER A 194 5.37 6.72 -18.39
N SER A 195 6.37 6.25 -17.65
CA SER A 195 7.19 7.08 -16.78
C SER A 195 8.55 6.42 -16.52
N ALA A 196 9.57 7.23 -16.36
CA ALA A 196 10.89 6.78 -15.95
C ALA A 196 11.18 7.24 -14.52
N PHE A 197 11.79 6.38 -13.71
CA PHE A 197 12.28 6.69 -12.38
C PHE A 197 13.78 6.43 -12.34
N ILE A 198 14.52 7.40 -11.84
CA ILE A 198 15.97 7.34 -11.70
C ILE A 198 16.29 7.29 -10.22
N GLN A 199 16.92 6.20 -9.77
CA GLN A 199 17.48 6.08 -8.44
C GLN A 199 18.96 6.39 -8.50
N LYS A 200 19.39 7.43 -7.77
CA LYS A 200 20.80 7.84 -7.71
C LYS A 200 21.14 8.40 -6.33
N ASP A 201 22.21 7.89 -5.72
CA ASP A 201 22.69 8.31 -4.39
C ASP A 201 21.57 8.31 -3.33
N GLY A 202 20.72 7.26 -3.34
CA GLY A 202 19.57 7.11 -2.45
C GLY A 202 18.40 8.08 -2.69
N LYS A 203 18.47 8.90 -3.76
CA LYS A 203 17.40 9.81 -4.17
C LYS A 203 16.67 9.26 -5.40
N VAL A 204 15.36 9.51 -5.45
CA VAL A 204 14.52 9.10 -6.58
C VAL A 204 14.03 10.34 -7.33
N TYR A 205 14.26 10.35 -8.62
CA TYR A 205 13.78 11.35 -9.55
C TYR A 205 12.80 10.71 -10.52
N ARG A 206 11.83 11.50 -11.02
CA ARG A 206 10.85 11.07 -12.03
C ARG A 206 10.97 11.90 -13.28
N ALA A 207 10.87 11.23 -14.43
CA ALA A 207 10.69 11.85 -15.73
C ALA A 207 9.45 11.24 -16.41
N GLY A 208 8.58 12.09 -16.94
CA GLY A 208 7.27 11.66 -17.48
C GLY A 208 6.27 11.29 -16.40
N GLY A 209 5.27 10.50 -16.75
CA GLY A 209 4.15 10.13 -15.86
C GLY A 209 3.18 11.30 -15.63
N LEU A 210 3.08 12.22 -16.60
CA LEU A 210 2.16 13.37 -16.55
C LEU A 210 0.73 13.00 -16.98
N GLY A 211 0.52 11.73 -17.31
CA GLY A 211 -0.75 11.22 -17.80
C GLY A 211 -0.87 11.27 -19.32
N TYR A 212 -1.82 10.49 -19.85
CA TYR A 212 -1.97 10.23 -21.28
C TYR A 212 -2.20 11.49 -22.15
N LEU A 213 -2.58 12.61 -21.57
CA LEU A 213 -2.78 13.88 -22.29
C LEU A 213 -1.49 14.67 -22.49
N PHE A 214 -0.55 14.59 -21.55
CA PHE A 214 0.61 15.46 -21.48
C PHE A 214 1.95 14.73 -21.59
N ASP A 215 1.96 13.40 -21.53
CA ASP A 215 3.18 12.62 -21.68
C ASP A 215 3.65 12.58 -23.15
N GLY A 216 4.97 12.59 -23.31
CA GLY A 216 5.64 12.72 -24.59
C GLY A 216 5.63 11.48 -25.49
N GLY A 217 4.90 10.43 -25.15
CA GLY A 217 4.73 9.26 -26.00
C GLY A 217 5.38 7.98 -25.47
N GLY A 218 5.16 6.87 -26.21
CA GLY A 218 5.72 5.55 -25.90
C GLY A 218 4.89 4.72 -24.93
N SER A 219 3.76 5.23 -24.44
CA SER A 219 2.81 4.44 -23.66
C SER A 219 1.94 3.54 -24.54
N GLY A 220 1.30 2.52 -23.94
CA GLY A 220 0.30 1.73 -24.65
C GLY A 220 -0.82 2.60 -25.23
N TYR A 221 -1.24 3.64 -24.49
CA TYR A 221 -2.23 4.59 -25.00
C TYR A 221 -1.74 5.31 -26.25
N ASP A 222 -0.48 5.79 -26.28
CA ASP A 222 0.06 6.50 -27.45
C ASP A 222 0.18 5.59 -28.66
N ILE A 223 0.60 4.33 -28.44
CA ILE A 223 0.69 3.33 -29.50
C ILE A 223 -0.70 3.02 -30.05
N GLY A 224 -1.68 2.72 -29.18
CA GLY A 224 -3.06 2.44 -29.58
C GLY A 224 -3.72 3.63 -30.28
N ARG A 225 -3.58 4.84 -29.72
CA ARG A 225 -4.07 6.07 -30.36
C ARG A 225 -3.47 6.28 -31.75
N SER A 226 -2.16 6.01 -31.88
CA SER A 226 -1.49 6.12 -33.17
C SER A 226 -1.99 5.07 -34.16
N ALA A 227 -2.20 3.84 -33.70
CA ALA A 227 -2.75 2.76 -34.54
C ALA A 227 -4.14 3.12 -35.06
N ILE A 228 -5.04 3.60 -34.19
CA ILE A 228 -6.38 4.05 -34.59
C ILE A 228 -6.29 5.19 -35.59
N LYS A 229 -5.44 6.20 -35.32
CA LYS A 229 -5.22 7.32 -36.24
C LYS A 229 -4.77 6.85 -37.61
N TYR A 230 -3.77 5.98 -37.69
CA TYR A 230 -3.28 5.46 -38.96
C TYR A 230 -4.32 4.62 -39.70
N ALA A 231 -5.13 3.84 -38.99
CA ALA A 231 -6.22 3.10 -39.59
C ALA A 231 -7.28 4.04 -40.22
N CYS A 232 -7.68 5.10 -39.53
CA CYS A 232 -8.56 6.12 -40.08
C CYS A 232 -7.96 6.82 -41.30
N MET A 233 -6.68 7.21 -41.25
CA MET A 233 -5.99 7.82 -42.40
C MET A 233 -5.94 6.88 -43.62
N GLN A 234 -5.86 5.57 -43.41
CA GLN A 234 -5.93 4.59 -44.50
C GLN A 234 -7.34 4.55 -45.11
N GLU A 235 -8.38 4.63 -44.32
CA GLU A 235 -9.77 4.68 -44.79
C GLU A 235 -10.06 5.97 -45.55
N ASP A 236 -9.49 7.09 -45.12
CA ASP A 236 -9.56 8.39 -45.79
C ASP A 236 -8.68 8.49 -47.03
N LEU A 237 -7.98 7.41 -47.41
CA LEU A 237 -7.01 7.40 -48.54
C LEU A 237 -5.85 8.40 -48.41
N THR A 238 -5.59 8.88 -47.20
CA THR A 238 -4.50 9.86 -46.89
C THR A 238 -3.26 9.18 -46.29
N GLY A 239 -3.37 7.93 -45.87
CA GLY A 239 -2.32 7.15 -45.23
C GLY A 239 -1.83 5.98 -46.09
N ARG A 240 -0.68 5.40 -45.69
CA ARG A 240 -0.16 4.18 -46.32
C ARG A 240 -1.02 2.98 -45.94
N GLN A 241 -1.14 2.01 -46.82
CA GLN A 241 -1.80 0.73 -46.50
C GLN A 241 -0.95 -0.04 -45.49
N THR A 242 -1.64 -0.54 -44.43
CA THR A 242 -1.06 -1.35 -43.36
C THR A 242 -2.06 -2.41 -42.92
N ILE A 243 -1.58 -3.45 -42.25
CA ILE A 243 -2.45 -4.48 -41.64
C ILE A 243 -3.20 -3.98 -40.41
N ILE A 244 -2.86 -2.78 -39.90
CA ILE A 244 -3.43 -2.23 -38.65
C ILE A 244 -4.94 -2.06 -38.78
N ASN A 245 -5.41 -1.57 -39.93
CA ASN A 245 -6.85 -1.37 -40.18
C ASN A 245 -7.59 -2.72 -40.06
N ASP A 246 -7.10 -3.76 -40.69
CA ASP A 246 -7.75 -5.10 -40.68
C ASP A 246 -7.73 -5.71 -39.28
N LEU A 247 -6.63 -5.56 -38.53
CA LEU A 247 -6.53 -6.03 -37.15
C LEU A 247 -7.50 -5.28 -36.24
N LEU A 248 -7.62 -3.97 -36.38
CA LEU A 248 -8.56 -3.18 -35.59
C LEU A 248 -10.01 -3.52 -35.91
N ARG A 249 -10.38 -3.68 -37.18
CA ARG A 249 -11.73 -4.10 -37.60
C ARG A 249 -12.10 -5.47 -36.99
N GLN A 250 -11.19 -6.41 -37.04
CA GLN A 250 -11.40 -7.71 -36.42
C GLN A 250 -11.61 -7.59 -34.90
N LYS A 251 -10.77 -6.78 -34.23
CA LYS A 251 -10.83 -6.61 -32.80
C LYS A 251 -12.10 -5.91 -32.30
N ILE A 252 -12.54 -4.88 -32.99
CA ILE A 252 -13.75 -4.12 -32.64
C ILE A 252 -15.02 -4.69 -33.21
N HIS A 253 -14.93 -5.73 -34.09
CA HIS A 253 -16.05 -6.35 -34.80
C HIS A 253 -16.89 -5.32 -35.60
N ARG A 254 -16.21 -4.43 -36.33
CA ARG A 254 -16.81 -3.37 -37.15
C ARG A 254 -16.20 -3.35 -38.54
N ASP A 255 -16.98 -2.86 -39.52
CA ASP A 255 -16.54 -2.82 -40.91
C ASP A 255 -15.52 -1.72 -41.20
N THR A 256 -15.56 -0.63 -40.43
CA THR A 256 -14.61 0.49 -40.54
C THR A 256 -14.17 0.96 -39.17
N VAL A 257 -12.95 1.50 -39.06
CA VAL A 257 -12.40 2.06 -37.82
C VAL A 257 -12.95 3.45 -37.57
N SER A 258 -13.08 4.28 -38.60
CA SER A 258 -13.55 5.67 -38.48
C SER A 258 -15.00 5.76 -37.96
N VAL A 259 -15.89 4.84 -38.36
CA VAL A 259 -17.28 4.79 -37.87
C VAL A 259 -17.37 4.31 -36.40
N SER A 260 -16.26 3.84 -35.85
CA SER A 260 -16.20 3.28 -34.50
C SER A 260 -15.52 4.20 -33.48
N LEU A 261 -15.26 5.46 -33.85
CA LEU A 261 -14.65 6.44 -32.95
C LEU A 261 -15.48 6.67 -31.70
N ASP A 262 -16.79 6.59 -31.78
CA ASP A 262 -17.70 6.61 -30.64
C ASP A 262 -17.42 5.47 -29.65
N TYR A 263 -17.12 4.28 -30.15
CA TYR A 263 -16.70 3.13 -29.32
C TYR A 263 -15.40 3.46 -28.57
N PHE A 264 -14.38 3.98 -29.25
CA PHE A 264 -13.12 4.32 -28.58
C PHE A 264 -13.28 5.46 -27.59
N HIS A 265 -14.13 6.44 -27.85
CA HIS A 265 -14.46 7.51 -26.92
C HIS A 265 -15.18 6.99 -25.66
N SER A 266 -16.07 6.02 -25.81
CA SER A 266 -16.82 5.45 -24.67
C SER A 266 -16.01 4.45 -23.84
N CYS A 267 -15.07 3.72 -24.42
CA CYS A 267 -14.28 2.69 -23.75
C CYS A 267 -13.11 3.23 -22.89
N GLY A 268 -12.78 4.52 -23.03
CA GLY A 268 -11.74 5.19 -22.26
C GLY A 268 -10.31 4.78 -22.60
N LYS A 269 -9.37 5.36 -21.87
CA LYS A 269 -7.92 5.26 -22.13
C LYS A 269 -7.36 3.84 -22.11
N ALA A 270 -7.90 2.96 -21.25
CA ALA A 270 -7.41 1.59 -21.12
C ALA A 270 -7.72 0.75 -22.38
N ALA A 271 -8.90 0.91 -22.95
CA ALA A 271 -9.29 0.22 -24.17
C ALA A 271 -8.44 0.67 -25.37
N ILE A 272 -8.15 1.97 -25.48
CA ILE A 272 -7.26 2.52 -26.51
C ILE A 272 -5.84 1.96 -26.35
N ALA A 273 -5.34 1.86 -25.12
CA ALA A 273 -4.00 1.30 -24.84
C ALA A 273 -3.88 -0.19 -25.19
N CYS A 274 -5.01 -0.90 -25.27
CA CYS A 274 -5.08 -2.31 -25.62
C CYS A 274 -5.46 -2.55 -27.09
N SER A 275 -5.74 -1.51 -27.86
CA SER A 275 -6.02 -1.59 -29.30
C SER A 275 -4.76 -1.84 -30.10
#